data_02e8717dc29013923f0f9fc2677e593a
#
_entry.id   02e8717dc29013923f0f9fc2677e593a
#
_cell.length_a   1.000
_cell.length_b   1.000
_cell.length_c   1.000
_cell.angle_alpha   90.00
_cell.angle_beta   90.00
_cell.angle_gamma   90.00
#
_symmetry.space_group_name_H-M   'P 1'
#
loop_
_entity.id
_entity.type
_entity.pdbx_description
1 polymer ?
#
loop_
_entity_poly.entity_id
_entity_poly.type
_entity_poly.pdbx_seq_one_letter_code
_entity_poly.pdbx_strand_id
1 'polypeptide(L)'
;MYYSARTGLQFAAPVAAVVLLSSCTPQAGPRLTPFRSYTQFSETQIRAVTPTTAYDAVLRLRPTALNPAGGREFEPTVYLDNLKLGGPEELLRISAIDVIAIRFLTPIEASARFGPSSRGGGAILLTTRIGRRQSID
;
A
#
# COMPACT_ATOMS: atom_id res chain seq x y z
N MET A 1 76.28 56.23 13.28
CA MET A 1 75.50 57.51 13.16
C MET A 1 74.07 57.19 12.85
N TYR A 2 73.21 57.67 13.76
CA TYR A 2 71.77 57.95 13.64
C TYR A 2 70.82 56.80 13.35
N TYR A 3 70.08 56.34 14.37
CA TYR A 3 68.76 56.84 14.79
C TYR A 3 67.73 56.62 13.67
N SER A 4 66.65 55.93 13.91
CA SER A 4 65.53 56.32 14.72
C SER A 4 64.50 55.20 14.88
N ALA A 5 64.03 55.09 16.08
CA ALA A 5 62.83 54.39 16.51
C ALA A 5 61.59 54.93 15.78
N ARG A 6 60.56 54.15 15.68
CA ARG A 6 59.18 54.45 16.01
C ARG A 6 58.29 53.21 15.77
N THR A 7 57.86 52.70 16.86
CA THR A 7 56.50 52.86 17.36
C THR A 7 55.40 52.26 16.45
N GLY A 8 54.95 51.10 16.76
CA GLY A 8 53.70 50.93 17.44
C GLY A 8 52.51 51.12 16.54
N LEU A 9 51.84 50.05 16.24
CA LEU A 9 50.36 50.00 16.32
C LEU A 9 49.87 48.58 16.36
N GLN A 10 49.54 48.15 17.55
CA GLN A 10 48.76 46.92 17.75
C GLN A 10 47.35 47.20 17.23
N PHE A 11 46.98 46.59 16.12
CA PHE A 11 45.60 46.45 15.77
C PHE A 11 45.16 45.06 16.20
N ALA A 12 44.50 45.02 17.33
CA ALA A 12 43.69 43.89 17.76
C ALA A 12 42.53 43.73 16.77
N ALA A 13 42.63 42.71 15.93
CA ALA A 13 41.53 42.31 15.10
C ALA A 13 40.60 41.40 15.96
N PRO A 14 39.31 41.71 16.07
CA PRO A 14 38.38 40.82 16.71
C PRO A 14 38.18 39.59 15.82
N VAL A 15 38.49 38.43 16.37
CA VAL A 15 38.12 37.13 15.78
C VAL A 15 36.61 37.03 15.80
N ALA A 16 36.00 37.35 14.70
CA ALA A 16 34.60 37.07 14.48
C ALA A 16 34.44 35.54 14.35
N ALA A 17 34.04 34.91 15.42
CA ALA A 17 33.64 33.51 15.41
C ALA A 17 32.34 33.38 14.58
N VAL A 18 32.51 33.02 13.32
CA VAL A 18 31.38 32.59 12.47
C VAL A 18 30.93 31.25 12.94
N VAL A 19 29.93 31.22 13.81
CA VAL A 19 29.20 30.03 14.18
C VAL A 19 28.36 29.63 12.98
N LEU A 20 28.88 28.74 12.15
CA LEU A 20 28.09 28.04 11.14
C LEU A 20 27.10 27.13 11.86
N LEU A 21 25.91 27.63 12.10
CA LEU A 21 24.75 26.80 12.45
C LEU A 21 24.47 25.92 11.25
N SER A 22 25.04 24.72 11.29
CA SER A 22 24.68 23.63 10.39
C SER A 22 23.22 23.31 10.67
N SER A 23 22.30 23.95 9.96
CA SER A 23 20.91 23.56 9.90
C SER A 23 20.87 22.16 9.31
N CYS A 24 20.87 21.12 10.16
CA CYS A 24 20.42 19.81 9.78
C CYS A 24 18.93 19.93 9.42
N THR A 25 18.64 20.32 8.19
CA THR A 25 17.35 20.03 7.61
C THR A 25 17.24 18.51 7.56
N PRO A 26 16.26 17.87 8.22
CA PRO A 26 15.99 16.47 7.99
C PRO A 26 15.60 16.37 6.52
N GLN A 27 16.54 15.92 5.71
CA GLN A 27 16.29 15.57 4.32
C GLN A 27 15.29 14.44 4.39
N ALA A 28 14.03 14.74 4.08
CA ALA A 28 13.03 13.73 3.90
C ALA A 28 13.58 12.82 2.81
N GLY A 29 14.19 11.70 3.23
CA GLY A 29 14.64 10.66 2.33
C GLY A 29 13.52 10.32 1.37
N PRO A 30 13.80 9.78 0.19
CA PRO A 30 12.76 9.38 -0.74
C PRO A 30 11.76 8.58 0.09
N ARG A 31 10.54 9.14 0.22
CA ARG A 31 9.43 8.40 0.83
C ARG A 31 9.38 7.12 0.04
N LEU A 32 9.84 6.04 0.66
CA LEU A 32 9.55 4.71 0.16
C LEU A 32 8.04 4.73 0.00
N THR A 33 7.58 4.97 -1.22
CA THR A 33 6.18 4.75 -1.55
C THR A 33 5.92 3.36 -1.02
N PRO A 34 4.99 3.19 -0.06
CA PRO A 34 4.73 1.86 0.48
C PRO A 34 4.56 1.00 -0.75
N PHE A 35 5.37 -0.06 -0.85
CA PHE A 35 5.33 -1.03 -1.93
C PHE A 35 3.85 -1.23 -2.19
N ARG A 36 3.36 -0.67 -3.31
CA ARG A 36 1.92 -0.70 -3.61
C ARG A 36 1.57 -2.16 -3.63
N SER A 37 1.05 -2.63 -2.52
CA SER A 37 0.69 -4.03 -2.40
C SER A 37 -0.30 -4.26 -3.50
N TYR A 38 0.11 -4.93 -4.59
CA TYR A 38 -0.80 -5.43 -5.62
C TYR A 38 -1.85 -6.39 -5.02
N THR A 39 -1.98 -6.35 -3.71
CA THR A 39 -2.91 -7.12 -2.90
C THR A 39 -4.23 -6.39 -2.67
N GLN A 40 -4.30 -5.08 -2.96
CA GLN A 40 -5.53 -4.32 -2.76
C GLN A 40 -5.78 -3.35 -3.92
N PHE A 41 -7.00 -3.32 -4.42
CA PHE A 41 -7.48 -2.40 -5.43
C PHE A 41 -8.64 -1.58 -4.88
N SER A 42 -8.58 -0.28 -5.12
CA SER A 42 -9.61 0.69 -4.75
C SER A 42 -10.71 0.79 -5.80
N GLU A 43 -11.83 1.41 -5.45
CA GLU A 43 -12.94 1.68 -6.37
C GLU A 43 -12.48 2.35 -7.67
N THR A 44 -11.58 3.35 -7.58
CA THR A 44 -11.06 4.05 -8.76
C THR A 44 -10.32 3.11 -9.69
N GLN A 45 -9.51 2.20 -9.16
CA GLN A 45 -8.76 1.23 -9.96
C GLN A 45 -9.69 0.18 -10.58
N ILE A 46 -10.71 -0.26 -9.83
CA ILE A 46 -11.73 -1.18 -10.33
C ILE A 46 -12.49 -0.54 -11.49
N ARG A 47 -12.95 0.69 -11.33
CA ARG A 47 -13.68 1.42 -12.37
C ARG A 47 -12.84 1.72 -13.60
N ALA A 48 -11.55 1.95 -13.44
CA ALA A 48 -10.63 2.24 -14.55
C ALA A 48 -10.56 1.09 -15.58
N VAL A 49 -10.81 -0.15 -15.17
CA VAL A 49 -10.84 -1.32 -16.08
C VAL A 49 -12.23 -1.63 -16.62
N THR A 50 -13.23 -0.80 -16.32
CA THR A 50 -14.62 -0.91 -16.81
C THR A 50 -15.20 -2.33 -16.78
N PRO A 51 -15.21 -2.99 -15.61
CA PRO A 51 -15.69 -4.36 -15.50
C PRO A 51 -17.21 -4.40 -15.37
N THR A 52 -17.84 -5.48 -15.82
CA THR A 52 -19.27 -5.74 -15.61
C THR A 52 -19.50 -6.49 -14.31
N THR A 53 -18.70 -7.49 -14.03
CA THR A 53 -18.79 -8.33 -12.82
C THR A 53 -17.52 -8.21 -11.97
N ALA A 54 -17.59 -8.65 -10.71
CA ALA A 54 -16.40 -8.74 -9.87
C ALA A 54 -15.38 -9.74 -10.45
N TYR A 55 -15.83 -10.79 -11.14
CA TYR A 55 -14.96 -11.73 -11.85
C TYR A 55 -14.14 -11.02 -12.93
N ASP A 56 -14.80 -10.21 -13.78
CA ASP A 56 -14.17 -9.45 -14.83
C ASP A 56 -13.15 -8.44 -14.26
N ALA A 57 -13.49 -7.80 -13.13
CA ALA A 57 -12.58 -6.91 -12.43
C ALA A 57 -11.31 -7.65 -11.96
N VAL A 58 -11.45 -8.80 -11.32
CA VAL A 58 -10.32 -9.60 -10.84
C VAL A 58 -9.49 -10.11 -12.02
N LEU A 59 -10.14 -10.59 -13.08
CA LEU A 59 -9.47 -11.08 -14.28
C LEU A 59 -8.58 -10.01 -14.93
N ARG A 60 -9.04 -8.76 -14.97
CA ARG A 60 -8.29 -7.65 -15.57
C ARG A 60 -7.21 -7.08 -14.63
N LEU A 61 -7.48 -7.03 -13.34
CA LEU A 61 -6.56 -6.46 -12.35
C LEU A 61 -5.50 -7.46 -11.89
N ARG A 62 -5.87 -8.73 -11.72
CA ARG A 62 -4.98 -9.78 -11.25
C ARG A 62 -5.41 -11.17 -11.75
N PRO A 63 -5.17 -11.49 -13.03
CA PRO A 63 -5.60 -12.76 -13.64
C PRO A 63 -5.04 -13.99 -12.92
N THR A 64 -3.83 -13.89 -12.36
CA THR A 64 -3.19 -14.99 -11.61
C THR A 64 -3.95 -15.39 -10.34
N ALA A 65 -4.83 -14.54 -9.82
CA ALA A 65 -5.64 -14.86 -8.66
C ALA A 65 -6.78 -15.85 -9.00
N LEU A 66 -7.23 -15.89 -10.25
CA LEU A 66 -8.29 -16.79 -10.71
C LEU A 66 -7.75 -18.10 -11.26
N ASN A 67 -6.49 -18.14 -11.64
CA ASN A 67 -5.86 -19.31 -12.21
C ASN A 67 -4.53 -19.61 -11.50
N PRO A 68 -4.57 -20.09 -10.27
CA PRO A 68 -3.37 -20.43 -9.52
C PRO A 68 -2.63 -21.62 -10.17
N ALA A 69 -1.31 -21.54 -10.18
CA ALA A 69 -0.45 -22.56 -10.80
C ALA A 69 -0.57 -23.96 -10.18
N GLY A 70 -1.25 -24.11 -9.05
CA GLY A 70 -1.40 -25.37 -8.32
C GLY A 70 -2.74 -26.11 -8.55
N GLY A 71 -3.56 -25.66 -9.51
CA GLY A 71 -4.87 -26.29 -9.77
C GLY A 71 -5.96 -25.93 -8.74
N ARG A 72 -7.10 -26.65 -8.78
CA ARG A 72 -8.28 -26.32 -7.97
C ARG A 72 -8.10 -26.38 -6.46
N GLU A 73 -7.11 -27.12 -5.97
CA GLU A 73 -6.81 -27.19 -4.53
C GLU A 73 -6.30 -25.85 -3.99
N PHE A 74 -5.76 -25.01 -4.88
CA PHE A 74 -5.22 -23.69 -4.56
C PHE A 74 -6.13 -22.54 -5.01
N GLU A 75 -7.38 -22.83 -5.40
CA GLU A 75 -8.36 -21.78 -5.71
C GLU A 75 -8.64 -20.93 -4.47
N PRO A 76 -8.67 -19.60 -4.63
CA PRO A 76 -8.96 -18.70 -3.51
C PRO A 76 -10.42 -18.83 -3.08
N THR A 77 -10.66 -18.65 -1.79
CA THR A 77 -12.01 -18.52 -1.26
C THR A 77 -12.48 -17.08 -1.39
N VAL A 78 -13.68 -16.86 -1.88
CA VAL A 78 -14.29 -15.54 -2.05
C VAL A 78 -15.08 -15.16 -0.81
N TYR A 79 -14.86 -13.93 -0.35
CA TYR A 79 -15.60 -13.31 0.75
C TYR A 79 -16.20 -12.00 0.28
N LEU A 80 -17.45 -11.75 0.62
CA LEU A 80 -18.16 -10.50 0.42
C LEU A 80 -18.49 -9.88 1.79
N ASP A 81 -17.95 -8.71 2.07
CA ASP A 81 -18.13 -8.00 3.34
C ASP A 81 -17.86 -8.90 4.58
N ASN A 82 -16.83 -9.74 4.51
CA ASN A 82 -16.43 -10.78 5.47
C ASN A 82 -17.32 -12.04 5.50
N LEU A 83 -18.38 -12.11 4.71
CA LEU A 83 -19.20 -13.30 4.57
C LEU A 83 -18.55 -14.24 3.52
N LYS A 84 -18.34 -15.50 3.90
CA LYS A 84 -17.83 -16.51 2.97
C LYS A 84 -18.88 -16.87 1.93
N LEU A 85 -18.56 -16.74 0.66
CA LEU A 85 -19.43 -17.13 -0.44
C LEU A 85 -19.08 -18.51 -1.01
N GLY A 86 -17.81 -18.72 -1.38
CA GLY A 86 -17.40 -19.97 -2.02
C GLY A 86 -16.12 -19.82 -2.80
N GLY A 87 -16.10 -20.39 -4.01
CA GLY A 87 -14.99 -20.30 -4.95
C GLY A 87 -15.05 -19.08 -5.86
N PRO A 88 -14.10 -18.96 -6.80
CA PRO A 88 -14.02 -17.80 -7.72
C PRO A 88 -15.25 -17.61 -8.61
N GLU A 89 -16.03 -18.66 -8.84
CA GLU A 89 -17.28 -18.65 -9.62
C GLU A 89 -18.33 -17.71 -9.02
N GLU A 90 -18.32 -17.49 -7.71
CA GLU A 90 -19.26 -16.58 -7.05
C GLU A 90 -19.05 -15.11 -7.46
N LEU A 91 -17.85 -14.78 -7.92
CA LEU A 91 -17.54 -13.45 -8.45
C LEU A 91 -18.37 -13.07 -9.69
N LEU A 92 -18.86 -14.05 -10.44
CA LEU A 92 -19.71 -13.81 -11.62
C LEU A 92 -21.08 -13.24 -11.24
N ARG A 93 -21.56 -13.52 -10.03
CA ARG A 93 -22.86 -13.09 -9.52
C ARG A 93 -22.84 -11.70 -8.90
N ILE A 94 -21.63 -11.15 -8.67
CA ILE A 94 -21.45 -9.86 -7.99
C ILE A 94 -21.23 -8.78 -9.04
N SER A 95 -22.08 -7.76 -9.05
CA SER A 95 -21.91 -6.61 -9.94
C SER A 95 -20.71 -5.78 -9.54
N ALA A 96 -19.85 -5.45 -10.52
CA ALA A 96 -18.66 -4.64 -10.26
C ALA A 96 -18.98 -3.23 -9.75
N ILE A 97 -20.17 -2.70 -10.04
CA ILE A 97 -20.59 -1.35 -9.62
C ILE A 97 -20.79 -1.25 -8.11
N ASP A 98 -21.10 -2.38 -7.46
CA ASP A 98 -21.31 -2.41 -6.00
C ASP A 98 -20.01 -2.56 -5.23
N VAL A 99 -18.94 -3.03 -5.91
CA VAL A 99 -17.64 -3.29 -5.30
C VAL A 99 -16.82 -2.01 -5.23
N ILE A 100 -16.38 -1.66 -4.03
CA ILE A 100 -15.55 -0.48 -3.77
C ILE A 100 -14.12 -0.81 -3.39
N ALA A 101 -13.84 -2.05 -3.03
CA ALA A 101 -12.48 -2.54 -2.81
C ALA A 101 -12.39 -4.04 -3.08
N ILE A 102 -11.28 -4.48 -3.62
CA ILE A 102 -10.90 -5.88 -3.77
C ILE A 102 -9.57 -6.07 -3.08
N ARG A 103 -9.50 -7.01 -2.14
CA ARG A 103 -8.26 -7.36 -1.45
C ARG A 103 -7.95 -8.84 -1.63
N PHE A 104 -6.70 -9.12 -1.97
CA PHE A 104 -6.18 -10.48 -2.09
C PHE A 104 -5.39 -10.81 -0.84
N LEU A 105 -5.75 -11.89 -0.18
CA LEU A 105 -5.07 -12.40 0.99
C LEU A 105 -4.28 -13.65 0.61
N THR A 106 -3.06 -13.73 1.10
CA THR A 106 -2.27 -14.96 1.02
C THR A 106 -2.94 -16.07 1.83
N PRO A 107 -2.60 -17.36 1.62
CA PRO A 107 -3.13 -18.46 2.42
C PRO A 107 -2.92 -18.27 3.93
N ILE A 108 -1.77 -17.71 4.32
CA ILE A 108 -1.44 -17.43 5.72
C ILE A 108 -2.34 -16.34 6.28
N GLU A 109 -2.50 -15.23 5.57
CA GLU A 109 -3.37 -14.12 6.00
C GLU A 109 -4.84 -14.54 6.05
N ALA A 110 -5.29 -15.32 5.06
CA ALA A 110 -6.64 -15.85 5.01
C ALA A 110 -6.92 -16.78 6.19
N SER A 111 -5.99 -17.68 6.49
CA SER A 111 -6.10 -18.61 7.63
C SER A 111 -6.09 -17.88 8.98
N ALA A 112 -5.25 -16.85 9.12
CA ALA A 112 -5.20 -16.02 10.33
C ALA A 112 -6.51 -15.24 10.55
N ARG A 113 -7.17 -14.80 9.48
CA ARG A 113 -8.38 -13.99 9.56
C ARG A 113 -9.67 -14.79 9.64
N PHE A 114 -9.77 -15.88 8.86
CA PHE A 114 -10.99 -16.66 8.65
C PHE A 114 -10.89 -18.11 9.15
N GLY A 115 -9.75 -18.47 9.74
CA GLY A 115 -9.49 -19.83 10.21
C GLY A 115 -8.99 -20.78 9.10
N PRO A 116 -8.72 -22.05 9.46
CA PRO A 116 -8.08 -23.03 8.57
C PRO A 116 -8.97 -23.51 7.41
N SER A 117 -10.22 -23.06 7.33
CA SER A 117 -11.17 -23.42 6.27
C SER A 117 -10.94 -22.68 4.94
N SER A 118 -9.99 -21.73 4.89
CA SER A 118 -9.58 -21.13 3.63
C SER A 118 -8.75 -22.16 2.85
N ARG A 119 -9.21 -22.51 1.65
CA ARG A 119 -8.48 -23.42 0.76
C ARG A 119 -7.07 -22.87 0.51
N GLY A 120 -6.12 -23.73 0.18
CA GLY A 120 -4.71 -23.39 0.01
C GLY A 120 -4.40 -22.21 -0.94
N GLY A 121 -5.38 -21.69 -1.69
CA GLY A 121 -5.26 -20.55 -2.60
C GLY A 121 -5.37 -19.15 -1.97
N GLY A 122 -5.59 -19.07 -0.66
CA GLY A 122 -5.81 -17.78 0.01
C GLY A 122 -7.25 -17.28 -0.10
N ALA A 123 -7.46 -15.95 -0.13
CA ALA A 123 -8.80 -15.39 -0.22
C ALA A 123 -8.88 -14.13 -1.09
N ILE A 124 -10.02 -13.95 -1.74
CA ILE A 124 -10.42 -12.71 -2.41
C ILE A 124 -11.50 -12.06 -1.56
N LEU A 125 -11.19 -10.93 -0.97
CA LEU A 125 -12.12 -10.18 -0.12
C LEU A 125 -12.67 -9.00 -0.91
N LEU A 126 -13.97 -9.00 -1.14
CA LEU A 126 -14.71 -7.91 -1.74
C LEU A 126 -15.36 -7.07 -0.65
N THR A 127 -15.29 -5.77 -0.79
CA THR A 127 -16.01 -4.83 0.06
C THR A 127 -16.99 -4.06 -0.78
N THR A 128 -18.25 -4.03 -0.34
CA THR A 128 -19.30 -3.22 -0.95
C THR A 128 -19.52 -1.91 -0.20
N ARG A 129 -20.30 -1.00 -0.79
CA ARG A 129 -20.69 0.24 -0.12
C ARG A 129 -21.52 -0.01 1.13
N ILE A 130 -22.34 -1.06 1.12
CA ILE A 130 -23.17 -1.44 2.25
C ILE A 130 -22.30 -2.01 3.37
N GLY A 131 -21.41 -2.95 3.05
CA GLY A 131 -20.52 -3.56 4.02
C GLY A 131 -19.56 -2.55 4.67
N ARG A 132 -19.12 -1.52 3.93
CA ARG A 132 -18.30 -0.45 4.52
C ARG A 132 -19.06 0.33 5.60
N ARG A 133 -20.35 0.58 5.44
CA ARG A 133 -21.14 1.29 6.45
C ARG A 133 -21.26 0.50 7.74
N GLN A 134 -21.43 -0.83 7.63
CA GLN A 134 -21.54 -1.71 8.79
C GLN A 134 -20.24 -1.87 9.59
N SER A 135 -19.10 -1.54 9.00
CA SER A 135 -17.80 -1.63 9.68
C SER A 135 -17.41 -0.36 10.45
N ILE A 136 -18.23 0.69 10.42
CA ILE A 136 -17.96 1.99 11.04
C ILE A 136 -18.80 2.18 12.31
N ASP A 137 -19.85 1.40 12.52
CA ASP A 137 -20.68 1.36 13.72
C ASP A 137 -20.16 0.29 14.71
#